data_0e71839b96f4daa367b0229928cf992d
#
_entry.id   0e71839b96f4daa367b0229928cf992d
#
_cell.length_a   1.000
_cell.length_b   1.000
_cell.length_c   1.000
_cell.angle_alpha   90.00
_cell.angle_beta   90.00
_cell.angle_gamma   90.00
#
_symmetry.space_group_name_H-M   'P 1'
#
loop_
_entity.id
_entity.type
_entity.pdbx_description
1 polymer ?
#
loop_
_entity_poly.entity_id
_entity_poly.type
_entity_poly.pdbx_seq_one_letter_code
_entity_poly.pdbx_strand_id
1 'polypeptide(L)'
;DSARSAMFQGAVGQNVYFIGTEGELSFFEPLHLLDNPIDIHRVDLEQAEGIVCTGLYAGETPQDYRAPLLYAKQKGIKLLCANPDIVVDRGEKREWCAGAIAQDYADMGGTSLYFGKPHPPIYDLARRRLAALGVDIADDRILAIGDGITTDIQGAMGEGINSLFITGGLAAQETRSQDQPDADALADYLAKSGYDPKY
;
A
#
# COMPACT_ATOMS: atom_id res chain seq x y z
N ASP A 1 8.45 1.07 0.35
CA ASP A 1 9.44 0.90 1.43
C ASP A 1 8.84 0.30 2.71
N SER A 2 7.62 0.69 3.16
CA SER A 2 7.00 0.15 4.38
C SER A 2 6.75 -1.36 4.30
N ALA A 3 6.19 -1.85 3.19
CA ALA A 3 6.02 -3.28 2.96
C ALA A 3 7.36 -4.03 2.94
N ARG A 4 8.37 -3.45 2.30
CA ARG A 4 9.75 -3.97 2.28
C ARG A 4 10.36 -4.02 3.69
N SER A 5 10.19 -2.96 4.48
CA SER A 5 10.60 -2.95 5.89
C SER A 5 9.92 -4.07 6.69
N ALA A 6 8.61 -4.24 6.54
CA ALA A 6 7.85 -5.28 7.22
C ALA A 6 8.29 -6.69 6.81
N MET A 7 8.61 -6.92 5.53
CA MET A 7 9.15 -8.19 5.06
C MET A 7 10.45 -8.54 5.78
N PHE A 8 11.41 -7.61 5.83
CA PHE A 8 12.70 -7.82 6.51
C PHE A 8 12.60 -7.87 8.04
N GLN A 9 11.45 -7.50 8.60
CA GLN A 9 11.11 -7.68 10.03
C GLN A 9 10.31 -8.97 10.29
N GLY A 10 10.15 -9.84 9.28
CA GLY A 10 9.55 -11.16 9.44
C GLY A 10 8.03 -11.22 9.32
N ALA A 11 7.37 -10.21 8.75
CA ALA A 11 5.92 -10.18 8.63
C ALA A 11 5.32 -11.39 7.90
N VAL A 12 6.09 -12.02 7.01
CA VAL A 12 5.68 -13.18 6.19
C VAL A 12 6.68 -14.34 6.24
N GLY A 13 7.56 -14.37 7.26
CA GLY A 13 8.61 -15.39 7.39
C GLY A 13 9.83 -15.09 6.54
N GLN A 14 10.78 -16.04 6.53
CA GLN A 14 12.04 -15.93 5.78
C GLN A 14 11.94 -16.54 4.38
N ASN A 15 11.21 -17.64 4.23
CA ASN A 15 11.01 -18.34 2.97
C ASN A 15 9.74 -17.81 2.29
N VAL A 16 9.88 -17.11 1.17
CA VAL A 16 8.75 -16.44 0.54
C VAL A 16 8.55 -16.86 -0.91
N TYR A 17 7.29 -17.10 -1.29
CA TYR A 17 6.91 -17.22 -2.69
C TYR A 17 6.71 -15.83 -3.28
N PHE A 18 7.36 -15.56 -4.40
CA PHE A 18 7.35 -14.25 -5.03
C PHE A 18 6.37 -14.19 -6.20
N ILE A 19 5.48 -13.21 -6.17
CA ILE A 19 4.60 -12.81 -7.28
C ILE A 19 5.03 -11.38 -7.68
N GLY A 20 5.65 -11.26 -8.85
CA GLY A 20 6.17 -9.99 -9.35
C GLY A 20 7.11 -10.19 -10.53
N THR A 21 7.59 -9.08 -11.08
CA THR A 21 8.47 -9.07 -12.23
C THR A 21 9.96 -9.08 -11.84
N GLU A 22 10.83 -9.47 -12.77
CA GLU A 22 12.29 -9.42 -12.55
C GLU A 22 12.78 -7.99 -12.27
N GLY A 23 12.12 -6.97 -12.82
CA GLY A 23 12.46 -5.57 -12.56
C GLY A 23 12.23 -5.12 -11.13
N GLU A 24 11.48 -5.91 -10.33
CA GLU A 24 11.13 -5.59 -8.94
C GLU A 24 11.98 -6.35 -7.91
N LEU A 25 13.01 -7.07 -8.34
CA LEU A 25 13.89 -7.85 -7.46
C LEU A 25 14.65 -7.00 -6.44
N SER A 26 14.84 -5.72 -6.70
CA SER A 26 15.39 -4.78 -5.71
C SER A 26 14.52 -4.65 -4.45
N PHE A 27 13.27 -5.14 -4.48
CA PHE A 27 12.42 -5.24 -3.29
C PHE A 27 13.04 -6.14 -2.22
N PHE A 28 13.87 -7.11 -2.60
CA PHE A 28 14.57 -8.05 -1.71
C PHE A 28 15.92 -7.55 -1.20
N GLU A 29 16.27 -6.29 -1.44
CA GLU A 29 17.45 -5.67 -0.84
C GLU A 29 17.03 -4.99 0.48
N PRO A 30 17.73 -5.23 1.62
CA PRO A 30 17.35 -4.61 2.89
C PRO A 30 17.52 -3.08 2.85
N LEU A 31 16.66 -2.38 3.57
CA LEU A 31 16.76 -0.94 3.74
C LEU A 31 17.88 -0.63 4.75
N HIS A 32 18.72 0.35 4.46
CA HIS A 32 19.80 0.80 5.36
C HIS A 32 19.34 1.30 6.74
N LEU A 33 18.03 1.52 6.90
CA LEU A 33 17.40 1.96 8.15
C LEU A 33 17.05 0.82 9.10
N LEU A 34 17.19 -0.44 8.66
CA LEU A 34 16.78 -1.58 9.45
C LEU A 34 17.93 -2.09 10.31
N ASP A 35 17.69 -2.16 11.62
CA ASP A 35 18.54 -2.85 12.54
C ASP A 35 18.25 -4.36 12.47
N ASN A 36 19.28 -5.16 12.16
CA ASN A 36 19.20 -6.62 12.10
C ASN A 36 18.06 -7.16 11.19
N PRO A 37 18.04 -6.82 9.89
CA PRO A 37 17.07 -7.42 8.96
C PRO A 37 17.29 -8.94 8.89
N ILE A 38 16.19 -9.68 8.82
CA ILE A 38 16.27 -11.14 8.57
C ILE A 38 16.65 -11.41 7.12
N ASP A 39 17.30 -12.56 6.88
CA ASP A 39 17.52 -13.03 5.51
C ASP A 39 16.21 -13.50 4.88
N ILE A 40 15.99 -13.11 3.62
CA ILE A 40 14.79 -13.50 2.86
C ILE A 40 15.22 -14.39 1.70
N HIS A 41 14.60 -15.57 1.63
CA HIS A 41 14.84 -16.56 0.58
C HIS A 41 13.59 -16.71 -0.28
N ARG A 42 13.76 -16.53 -1.59
CA ARG A 42 12.69 -16.84 -2.54
C ARG A 42 12.70 -18.33 -2.82
N VAL A 43 11.53 -18.94 -2.60
CA VAL A 43 11.35 -20.40 -2.70
C VAL A 43 10.07 -20.72 -3.49
N ASP A 44 9.93 -21.99 -3.87
CA ASP A 44 8.67 -22.48 -4.44
C ASP A 44 7.54 -22.42 -3.40
N LEU A 45 6.29 -22.30 -3.86
CA LEU A 45 5.13 -22.09 -3.01
C LEU A 45 4.97 -23.18 -1.92
N GLU A 46 5.35 -24.42 -2.22
CA GLU A 46 5.28 -25.55 -1.29
C GLU A 46 6.19 -25.39 -0.07
N GLN A 47 7.25 -24.62 -0.20
CA GLN A 47 8.26 -24.35 0.84
C GLN A 47 8.08 -22.99 1.50
N ALA A 48 7.12 -22.18 1.00
CA ALA A 48 6.94 -20.81 1.43
C ALA A 48 6.20 -20.70 2.77
N GLU A 49 6.67 -19.78 3.62
CA GLU A 49 6.03 -19.34 4.85
C GLU A 49 5.11 -18.15 4.59
N GLY A 50 5.38 -17.39 3.52
CA GLY A 50 4.61 -16.23 3.09
C GLY A 50 4.67 -16.01 1.59
N ILE A 51 3.79 -15.12 1.11
CA ILE A 51 3.80 -14.61 -0.27
C ILE A 51 4.22 -13.15 -0.23
N VAL A 52 5.08 -12.74 -1.15
CA VAL A 52 5.39 -11.33 -1.43
C VAL A 52 4.89 -11.02 -2.83
N CYS A 53 3.93 -10.10 -2.93
CA CYS A 53 3.36 -9.66 -4.20
C CYS A 53 3.72 -8.19 -4.44
N THR A 54 4.50 -7.92 -5.49
CA THR A 54 4.90 -6.58 -5.92
C THR A 54 4.14 -6.11 -7.15
N GLY A 55 3.69 -7.03 -8.00
CA GLY A 55 2.99 -6.74 -9.24
C GLY A 55 2.72 -7.99 -10.07
N LEU A 56 2.33 -7.80 -11.31
CA LEU A 56 2.10 -8.84 -12.32
C LEU A 56 2.90 -8.52 -13.58
N TYR A 57 3.14 -9.53 -14.40
CA TYR A 57 3.64 -9.29 -15.74
C TYR A 57 2.56 -8.66 -16.63
N ALA A 58 2.99 -7.90 -17.63
CA ALA A 58 2.09 -7.30 -18.61
C ALA A 58 1.24 -8.37 -19.30
N GLY A 59 -0.08 -8.21 -19.26
CA GLY A 59 -1.04 -9.14 -19.86
C GLY A 59 -1.52 -10.25 -18.92
N GLU A 60 -0.93 -10.41 -17.74
CA GLU A 60 -1.45 -11.31 -16.71
C GLU A 60 -2.63 -10.67 -15.96
N THR A 61 -3.44 -11.53 -15.38
CA THR A 61 -4.62 -11.17 -14.61
C THR A 61 -4.61 -11.85 -13.23
N PRO A 62 -5.35 -11.36 -12.23
CA PRO A 62 -5.48 -12.04 -10.94
C PRO A 62 -5.93 -13.51 -11.06
N GLN A 63 -6.74 -13.84 -12.08
CA GLN A 63 -7.25 -15.18 -12.32
C GLN A 63 -6.14 -16.21 -12.59
N ASP A 64 -5.01 -15.78 -13.18
CA ASP A 64 -3.87 -16.64 -13.48
C ASP A 64 -3.20 -17.16 -12.20
N TYR A 65 -3.36 -16.43 -11.09
CA TYR A 65 -2.82 -16.76 -9.77
C TYR A 65 -3.79 -17.51 -8.84
N ARG A 66 -5.00 -17.77 -9.29
CA ARG A 66 -6.06 -18.33 -8.42
C ARG A 66 -5.72 -19.69 -7.83
N ALA A 67 -5.08 -20.56 -8.61
CA ALA A 67 -4.70 -21.90 -8.13
C ALA A 67 -3.62 -21.85 -7.04
N PRO A 68 -2.49 -21.15 -7.22
CA PRO A 68 -1.49 -20.96 -6.16
C PRO A 68 -2.06 -20.24 -4.93
N LEU A 69 -2.95 -19.25 -5.10
CA LEU A 69 -3.57 -18.55 -3.97
C LEU A 69 -4.52 -19.45 -3.17
N LEU A 70 -5.28 -20.33 -3.83
CA LEU A 70 -6.12 -21.34 -3.13
C LEU A 70 -5.28 -22.31 -2.31
N TYR A 71 -4.14 -22.76 -2.84
CA TYR A 71 -3.20 -23.59 -2.10
C TYR A 71 -2.66 -22.84 -0.87
N ALA A 72 -2.19 -21.61 -1.06
CA ALA A 72 -1.68 -20.77 0.00
C ALA A 72 -2.71 -20.54 1.12
N LYS A 73 -3.97 -20.27 0.75
CA LYS A 73 -5.08 -20.15 1.70
C LYS A 73 -5.25 -21.41 2.56
N GLN A 74 -5.24 -22.59 1.93
CA GLN A 74 -5.37 -23.87 2.66
C GLN A 74 -4.24 -24.08 3.67
N LYS A 75 -3.06 -23.55 3.39
CA LYS A 75 -1.89 -23.59 4.26
C LYS A 75 -1.84 -22.45 5.29
N GLY A 76 -2.77 -21.50 5.21
CA GLY A 76 -2.77 -20.31 6.09
C GLY A 76 -1.61 -19.35 5.83
N ILE A 77 -1.03 -19.39 4.64
CA ILE A 77 0.10 -18.53 4.23
C ILE A 77 -0.41 -17.09 4.09
N LYS A 78 0.30 -16.11 4.66
CA LYS A 78 -0.03 -14.70 4.54
C LYS A 78 0.57 -14.11 3.27
N LEU A 79 -0.16 -13.18 2.64
CA LEU A 79 0.30 -12.43 1.48
C LEU A 79 0.66 -10.99 1.88
N LEU A 80 1.88 -10.58 1.63
CA LEU A 80 2.34 -9.20 1.75
C LEU A 80 2.13 -8.50 0.42
N CYS A 81 1.28 -7.48 0.40
CA CYS A 81 1.01 -6.64 -0.75
C CYS A 81 1.93 -5.41 -0.72
N ALA A 82 2.83 -5.29 -1.70
CA ALA A 82 3.77 -4.18 -1.78
C ALA A 82 3.16 -2.90 -2.35
N ASN A 83 2.14 -3.04 -3.21
CA ASN A 83 1.39 -1.94 -3.83
C ASN A 83 -0.11 -2.24 -3.75
N PRO A 84 -0.90 -1.48 -2.96
CA PRO A 84 -2.32 -1.74 -2.76
C PRO A 84 -3.20 -1.32 -3.96
N ASP A 85 -2.64 -0.65 -4.97
CA ASP A 85 -3.39 -0.27 -6.16
C ASP A 85 -3.92 -1.52 -6.87
N ILE A 86 -5.16 -1.44 -7.33
CA ILE A 86 -5.82 -2.53 -8.07
C ILE A 86 -5.36 -2.52 -9.53
N VAL A 87 -5.33 -1.34 -10.11
CA VAL A 87 -4.91 -1.11 -11.50
C VAL A 87 -4.06 0.15 -11.59
N VAL A 88 -3.24 0.23 -12.62
CA VAL A 88 -2.46 1.43 -12.97
C VAL A 88 -2.58 1.69 -14.47
N ASP A 89 -2.66 2.96 -14.85
CA ASP A 89 -2.63 3.36 -16.25
C ASP A 89 -1.17 3.62 -16.66
N ARG A 90 -0.67 2.82 -17.63
CA ARG A 90 0.65 2.98 -18.25
C ARG A 90 0.48 3.40 -19.72
N GLY A 91 0.47 4.71 -19.93
CA GLY A 91 0.12 5.29 -21.22
C GLY A 91 -1.35 5.01 -21.55
N GLU A 92 -1.63 4.35 -22.68
CA GLU A 92 -2.99 3.97 -23.10
C GLU A 92 -3.46 2.60 -22.56
N LYS A 93 -2.60 1.90 -21.80
CA LYS A 93 -2.92 0.56 -21.27
C LYS A 93 -3.17 0.61 -19.78
N ARG A 94 -4.24 -0.07 -19.39
CA ARG A 94 -4.53 -0.35 -17.98
C ARG A 94 -3.99 -1.73 -17.63
N GLU A 95 -3.20 -1.78 -16.55
CA GLU A 95 -2.54 -3.00 -16.08
C GLU A 95 -2.96 -3.29 -14.63
N TRP A 96 -3.03 -4.57 -14.29
CA TRP A 96 -3.32 -5.00 -12.93
C TRP A 96 -2.09 -4.82 -12.04
N CYS A 97 -2.35 -4.45 -10.77
CA CYS A 97 -1.32 -4.29 -9.74
C CYS A 97 -1.45 -5.36 -8.63
N ALA A 98 -0.47 -5.37 -7.73
CA ALA A 98 -0.42 -6.32 -6.61
C ALA A 98 -1.68 -6.27 -5.73
N GLY A 99 -2.32 -5.11 -5.61
CA GLY A 99 -3.57 -4.94 -4.87
C GLY A 99 -4.70 -5.81 -5.39
N ALA A 100 -4.78 -6.05 -6.71
CA ALA A 100 -5.78 -6.93 -7.28
C ALA A 100 -5.60 -8.39 -6.84
N ILE A 101 -4.35 -8.88 -6.81
CA ILE A 101 -4.00 -10.21 -6.28
C ILE A 101 -4.34 -10.30 -4.79
N ALA A 102 -3.97 -9.28 -4.02
CA ALA A 102 -4.20 -9.25 -2.59
C ALA A 102 -5.70 -9.19 -2.23
N GLN A 103 -6.49 -8.46 -3.03
CA GLN A 103 -7.94 -8.42 -2.88
C GLN A 103 -8.57 -9.78 -3.21
N ASP A 104 -8.21 -10.39 -4.35
CA ASP A 104 -8.70 -11.72 -4.76
C ASP A 104 -8.36 -12.77 -3.69
N TYR A 105 -7.15 -12.69 -3.09
CA TYR A 105 -6.75 -13.56 -2.00
C TYR A 105 -7.60 -13.37 -0.74
N ALA A 106 -7.87 -12.13 -0.35
CA ALA A 106 -8.74 -11.80 0.77
C ALA A 106 -10.18 -12.26 0.53
N ASP A 107 -10.71 -12.06 -0.68
CA ASP A 107 -12.06 -12.50 -1.08
C ASP A 107 -12.20 -14.02 -1.04
N MET A 108 -11.13 -14.75 -1.33
CA MET A 108 -11.07 -16.19 -1.14
C MET A 108 -11.00 -16.62 0.34
N GLY A 109 -10.83 -15.69 1.28
CA GLY A 109 -10.65 -15.91 2.72
C GLY A 109 -9.20 -16.16 3.14
N GLY A 110 -8.23 -15.74 2.34
CA GLY A 110 -6.82 -15.63 2.71
C GLY A 110 -6.52 -14.38 3.53
N THR A 111 -5.30 -14.25 4.04
CA THR A 111 -4.87 -13.08 4.80
C THR A 111 -3.91 -12.24 3.98
N SER A 112 -4.35 -11.05 3.57
CA SER A 112 -3.52 -10.05 2.89
C SER A 112 -3.09 -8.97 3.87
N LEU A 113 -1.79 -8.62 3.83
CA LEU A 113 -1.16 -7.60 4.68
C LEU A 113 -0.80 -6.38 3.83
N TYR A 114 -1.21 -5.21 4.28
CA TYR A 114 -0.97 -3.93 3.62
C TYR A 114 -0.17 -3.01 4.53
N PHE A 115 0.81 -2.29 3.96
CA PHE A 115 1.77 -1.47 4.70
C PHE A 115 1.89 -0.04 4.15
N GLY A 116 1.22 0.26 3.04
CA GLY A 116 1.10 1.61 2.48
C GLY A 116 -0.03 2.41 3.12
N LYS A 117 -0.23 3.65 2.64
CA LYS A 117 -1.37 4.49 3.06
C LYS A 117 -2.70 3.75 2.80
N PRO A 118 -3.68 3.81 3.69
CA PRO A 118 -3.77 4.62 4.93
C PRO A 118 -3.20 3.95 6.19
N HIS A 119 -2.47 2.84 6.07
CA HIS A 119 -2.07 1.99 7.19
C HIS A 119 -0.89 2.57 7.99
N PRO A 120 -0.86 2.42 9.34
CA PRO A 120 0.16 2.97 10.23
C PRO A 120 1.62 2.72 9.86
N PRO A 121 2.03 1.54 9.31
CA PRO A 121 3.44 1.25 9.08
C PRO A 121 4.19 2.23 8.17
N ILE A 122 3.50 2.90 7.24
CA ILE A 122 4.15 3.91 6.37
C ILE A 122 4.49 5.17 7.16
N TYR A 123 3.64 5.57 8.11
CA TYR A 123 3.85 6.73 8.97
C TYR A 123 4.95 6.46 10.00
N ASP A 124 4.97 5.26 10.59
CA ASP A 124 6.07 4.83 11.46
C ASP A 124 7.41 4.83 10.74
N LEU A 125 7.45 4.36 9.50
CA LEU A 125 8.66 4.40 8.70
C LEU A 125 9.11 5.83 8.41
N ALA A 126 8.18 6.74 8.13
CA ALA A 126 8.48 8.16 7.91
C ALA A 126 9.08 8.80 9.18
N ARG A 127 8.48 8.55 10.36
CA ARG A 127 9.00 9.02 11.65
C ARG A 127 10.41 8.49 11.94
N ARG A 128 10.65 7.20 11.71
CA ARG A 128 12.00 6.61 11.85
C ARG A 128 13.02 7.25 10.92
N ARG A 129 12.64 7.59 9.70
CA ARG A 129 13.52 8.32 8.77
C ARG A 129 13.85 9.72 9.25
N LEU A 130 12.87 10.44 9.79
CA LEU A 130 13.10 11.75 10.40
C LEU A 130 14.06 11.65 11.58
N ALA A 131 13.83 10.69 12.49
CA ALA A 131 14.69 10.43 13.63
C ALA A 131 16.15 10.09 13.21
N ALA A 132 16.32 9.28 12.17
CA ALA A 132 17.64 8.94 11.61
C ALA A 132 18.39 10.16 11.03
N LEU A 133 17.65 11.19 10.60
CA LEU A 133 18.21 12.48 10.17
C LEU A 133 18.46 13.45 11.34
N GLY A 134 18.23 13.02 12.60
CA GLY A 134 18.35 13.86 13.79
C GLY A 134 17.21 14.87 13.96
N VAL A 135 16.07 14.63 13.28
CA VAL A 135 14.89 15.50 13.37
C VAL A 135 13.90 14.87 14.34
N ASP A 136 13.70 15.54 15.47
CA ASP A 136 12.64 15.25 16.43
C ASP A 136 11.53 16.31 16.25
N ILE A 137 10.39 15.88 15.72
CA ILE A 137 9.27 16.77 15.41
C ILE A 137 7.98 16.18 15.95
N ALA A 138 7.20 16.98 16.67
CA ALA A 138 5.90 16.56 17.18
C ALA A 138 4.87 16.45 16.03
N ASP A 139 3.93 15.51 16.13
CA ASP A 139 2.96 15.22 15.07
C ASP A 139 2.06 16.40 14.72
N ASP A 140 1.78 17.31 15.67
CA ASP A 140 1.04 18.55 15.44
C ASP A 140 1.75 19.56 14.51
N ARG A 141 3.05 19.34 14.26
CA ARG A 141 3.87 20.12 13.32
C ARG A 141 4.10 19.41 11.99
N ILE A 142 3.49 18.25 11.78
CA ILE A 142 3.52 17.51 10.54
C ILE A 142 2.23 17.81 9.76
N LEU A 143 2.38 18.04 8.46
CA LEU A 143 1.26 18.21 7.54
C LEU A 143 1.34 17.12 6.46
N ALA A 144 0.33 16.27 6.40
CA ALA A 144 0.16 15.35 5.29
C ALA A 144 -0.52 16.08 4.12
N ILE A 145 0.02 15.93 2.92
CA ILE A 145 -0.51 16.55 1.70
C ILE A 145 -0.81 15.44 0.69
N GLY A 146 -2.04 15.36 0.20
CA GLY A 146 -2.41 14.33 -0.76
C GLY A 146 -3.79 14.52 -1.38
N ASP A 147 -4.07 13.75 -2.43
CA ASP A 147 -5.29 13.81 -3.23
C ASP A 147 -6.19 12.56 -3.06
N GLY A 148 -5.72 11.56 -2.33
CA GLY A 148 -6.48 10.35 -2.02
C GLY A 148 -7.25 10.47 -0.72
N ILE A 149 -8.58 10.61 -0.79
CA ILE A 149 -9.43 10.75 0.40
C ILE A 149 -9.36 9.50 1.29
N THR A 150 -9.34 8.30 0.71
CA THR A 150 -9.31 7.00 1.41
C THR A 150 -7.90 6.52 1.71
N THR A 151 -6.87 7.22 1.27
CA THR A 151 -5.46 6.86 1.47
C THR A 151 -4.73 7.95 2.24
N ASP A 152 -4.51 9.10 1.63
CA ASP A 152 -3.74 10.21 2.23
C ASP A 152 -4.47 10.83 3.42
N ILE A 153 -5.74 11.20 3.22
CA ILE A 153 -6.51 11.91 4.24
C ILE A 153 -6.94 10.94 5.36
N GLN A 154 -7.47 9.78 4.99
CA GLN A 154 -7.83 8.75 5.97
C GLN A 154 -6.65 8.33 6.83
N GLY A 155 -5.48 8.14 6.21
CA GLY A 155 -4.28 7.75 6.93
C GLY A 155 -3.79 8.85 7.87
N ALA A 156 -3.76 10.12 7.42
CA ALA A 156 -3.38 11.25 8.27
C ALA A 156 -4.33 11.40 9.48
N MET A 157 -5.63 11.26 9.28
CA MET A 157 -6.63 11.29 10.35
C MET A 157 -6.44 10.12 11.33
N GLY A 158 -6.17 8.92 10.82
CA GLY A 158 -5.90 7.74 11.65
C GLY A 158 -4.67 7.88 12.54
N GLU A 159 -3.69 8.68 12.10
CA GLU A 159 -2.44 8.99 12.81
C GLU A 159 -2.53 10.28 13.65
N GLY A 160 -3.64 11.01 13.61
CA GLY A 160 -3.78 12.30 14.30
C GLY A 160 -2.92 13.43 13.73
N ILE A 161 -2.49 13.32 12.46
CA ILE A 161 -1.68 14.30 11.74
C ILE A 161 -2.60 15.25 10.97
N ASN A 162 -2.26 16.55 10.95
CA ASN A 162 -2.97 17.51 10.11
C ASN A 162 -2.84 17.13 8.63
N SER A 163 -3.91 17.37 7.86
CA SER A 163 -3.92 17.04 6.42
C SER A 163 -4.38 18.20 5.55
N LEU A 164 -3.80 18.29 4.36
CA LEU A 164 -4.23 19.16 3.27
C LEU A 164 -4.71 18.31 2.10
N PHE A 165 -6.00 18.34 1.85
CA PHE A 165 -6.61 17.62 0.73
C PHE A 165 -6.45 18.40 -0.57
N ILE A 166 -5.82 17.79 -1.57
CA ILE A 166 -5.62 18.36 -2.91
C ILE A 166 -6.78 17.92 -3.81
N THR A 167 -7.76 18.80 -3.98
CA THR A 167 -8.97 18.52 -4.74
C THR A 167 -8.77 18.47 -6.26
N GLY A 168 -7.70 19.08 -6.78
CA GLY A 168 -7.37 19.08 -8.21
C GLY A 168 -6.70 17.81 -8.72
N GLY A 169 -6.56 16.77 -7.86
CA GLY A 169 -6.03 15.46 -8.20
C GLY A 169 -7.13 14.44 -8.52
N LEU A 170 -7.12 13.31 -7.81
CA LEU A 170 -8.06 12.18 -8.03
C LEU A 170 -9.54 12.58 -7.95
N ALA A 171 -9.89 13.56 -7.12
CA ALA A 171 -11.25 14.01 -6.91
C ALA A 171 -11.66 15.23 -7.78
N ALA A 172 -10.86 15.61 -8.77
CA ALA A 172 -11.07 16.85 -9.52
C ALA A 172 -12.44 16.93 -10.22
N GLN A 173 -12.94 15.81 -10.72
CA GLN A 173 -14.25 15.75 -11.39
C GLN A 173 -15.39 15.86 -10.39
N GLU A 174 -15.33 15.10 -9.29
CA GLU A 174 -16.34 15.06 -8.25
C GLU A 174 -16.46 16.39 -7.51
N THR A 175 -15.34 17.05 -7.25
CA THR A 175 -15.27 18.36 -6.59
C THR A 175 -15.37 19.53 -7.56
N ARG A 176 -15.49 19.27 -8.87
CA ARG A 176 -15.50 20.27 -9.95
C ARG A 176 -14.33 21.26 -9.83
N SER A 177 -13.17 20.75 -9.42
CA SER A 177 -11.98 21.58 -9.22
C SER A 177 -11.40 22.05 -10.56
N GLN A 178 -11.14 23.37 -10.63
CA GLN A 178 -10.29 24.00 -11.62
C GLN A 178 -9.10 24.62 -10.88
N ASP A 179 -9.10 25.92 -10.62
CA ASP A 179 -8.14 26.56 -9.72
C ASP A 179 -8.51 26.34 -8.24
N GLN A 180 -9.81 26.26 -7.95
CA GLN A 180 -10.38 25.94 -6.64
C GLN A 180 -11.55 24.96 -6.82
N PRO A 181 -11.89 24.17 -5.80
CA PRO A 181 -13.07 23.32 -5.85
C PRO A 181 -14.34 24.14 -5.79
N ASP A 182 -15.42 23.63 -6.38
CA ASP A 182 -16.77 24.11 -6.10
C ASP A 182 -17.14 23.73 -4.66
N ALA A 183 -17.58 24.69 -3.86
CA ALA A 183 -17.82 24.51 -2.43
C ALA A 183 -18.91 23.45 -2.12
N ASP A 184 -19.99 23.46 -2.88
CA ASP A 184 -21.10 22.51 -2.66
C ASP A 184 -20.70 21.10 -3.11
N ALA A 185 -20.03 20.99 -4.27
CA ALA A 185 -19.53 19.71 -4.77
C ALA A 185 -18.49 19.10 -3.83
N LEU A 186 -17.60 19.91 -3.25
CA LEU A 186 -16.63 19.44 -2.25
C LEU A 186 -17.32 18.96 -0.98
N ALA A 187 -18.31 19.72 -0.46
CA ALA A 187 -19.06 19.31 0.73
C ALA A 187 -19.80 17.98 0.51
N ASP A 188 -20.44 17.82 -0.64
CA ASP A 188 -21.13 16.59 -1.04
C ASP A 188 -20.14 15.41 -1.15
N TYR A 189 -18.96 15.62 -1.74
CA TYR A 189 -17.93 14.60 -1.88
C TYR A 189 -17.40 14.14 -0.53
N LEU A 190 -17.08 15.08 0.37
CA LEU A 190 -16.62 14.78 1.72
C LEU A 190 -17.69 14.01 2.51
N ALA A 191 -18.94 14.45 2.48
CA ALA A 191 -20.04 13.77 3.16
C ALA A 191 -20.24 12.33 2.64
N LYS A 192 -20.20 12.12 1.33
CA LYS A 192 -20.27 10.77 0.72
C LYS A 192 -19.09 9.88 1.10
N SER A 193 -17.93 10.48 1.32
CA SER A 193 -16.71 9.77 1.76
C SER A 193 -16.66 9.54 3.29
N GLY A 194 -17.69 9.99 4.03
CA GLY A 194 -17.78 9.83 5.48
C GLY A 194 -17.00 10.86 6.29
N TYR A 195 -16.62 11.97 5.68
CA TYR A 195 -15.89 13.05 6.35
C TYR A 195 -16.78 14.26 6.62
N ASP A 196 -16.63 14.86 7.82
CA ASP A 196 -17.28 16.12 8.15
C ASP A 196 -16.49 17.29 7.52
N PRO A 197 -17.11 18.15 6.69
CA PRO A 197 -16.45 19.28 6.03
C PRO A 197 -16.00 20.40 6.98
N LYS A 198 -16.12 20.21 8.29
CA LYS A 198 -15.73 21.20 9.30
C LYS A 198 -14.26 21.13 9.74
N TYR A 199 -13.48 20.25 9.14
CA TYR A 199 -12.05 20.09 9.47
C TYR A 199 -11.17 20.39 8.28
#